data_9b6574f5c514daf2ef3bb8817322522c
#
_entry.id   9b6574f5c514daf2ef3bb8817322522c
#
_cell.length_a   1.000
_cell.length_b   1.000
_cell.length_c   1.000
_cell.angle_alpha   90.00
_cell.angle_beta   90.00
_cell.angle_gamma   90.00
#
_symmetry.space_group_name_H-M   'P 1'
#
loop_
_entity.id
_entity.type
_entity.pdbx_description
1 polymer ?
#
loop_
_entity_poly.entity_id
_entity_poly.type
_entity_poly.pdbx_seq_one_letter_code
_entity_poly.pdbx_strand_id
1 'polypeptide(L)'
;MDSSTRIFIDNLAEAVIDAYGITIPIDNIEDVVKKIGGEIVEKADLDDLYDGTIRKVDQSSFSIVISPFQSEGRKAFTVAHELGHLFLHMGFGVDPDLWSRQNDTIYRRFGTSEQEYQANEFAAALLMPQKEYLSELLRNKTDDGKVCISEIADYFHVSNASAGNRGKFLGYLI
;
A
#
# COMPACT_ATOMS: atom_id res chain seq x y z
N MET A 1 12.83 11.45 -3.52
CA MET A 1 12.35 10.53 -4.58
C MET A 1 12.10 11.31 -5.86
N ASP A 2 12.62 10.86 -6.99
CA ASP A 2 12.45 11.50 -8.29
C ASP A 2 11.19 11.04 -9.03
N SER A 3 10.86 11.70 -10.16
CA SER A 3 9.65 11.39 -10.92
C SER A 3 9.68 10.01 -11.59
N SER A 4 10.85 9.48 -11.93
CA SER A 4 10.96 8.16 -12.56
C SER A 4 10.67 7.04 -11.56
N THR A 5 11.15 7.18 -10.33
CA THR A 5 10.85 6.25 -9.23
C THR A 5 9.34 6.23 -8.91
N ARG A 6 8.70 7.39 -8.95
CA ARG A 6 7.24 7.49 -8.72
C ARG A 6 6.44 6.74 -9.77
N ILE A 7 6.75 6.97 -11.04
CA ILE A 7 6.10 6.28 -12.16
C ILE A 7 6.33 4.76 -12.07
N PHE A 8 7.53 4.34 -11.69
CA PHE A 8 7.83 2.93 -11.49
C PHE A 8 6.98 2.31 -10.39
N ILE A 9 6.80 3.00 -9.25
CA ILE A 9 5.99 2.51 -8.14
C ILE A 9 4.52 2.42 -8.52
N ASP A 10 3.96 3.42 -9.21
CA ASP A 10 2.58 3.38 -9.72
C ASP A 10 2.37 2.20 -10.68
N ASN A 11 3.28 2.01 -11.64
CA ASN A 11 3.22 0.89 -12.59
C ASN A 11 3.35 -0.47 -11.89
N LEU A 12 4.19 -0.57 -10.86
CA LEU A 12 4.34 -1.80 -10.08
C LEU A 12 3.06 -2.12 -9.30
N ALA A 13 2.43 -1.13 -8.69
CA ALA A 13 1.15 -1.32 -7.99
C ALA A 13 0.05 -1.78 -8.96
N GLU A 14 -0.06 -1.18 -10.15
CA GLU A 14 -0.99 -1.63 -11.19
C GLU A 14 -0.69 -3.07 -11.64
N ALA A 15 0.58 -3.41 -11.85
CA ALA A 15 1.00 -4.78 -12.20
C ALA A 15 0.64 -5.81 -11.11
N VAL A 16 0.75 -5.45 -9.85
CA VAL A 16 0.32 -6.28 -8.71
C VAL A 16 -1.20 -6.45 -8.71
N ILE A 17 -1.96 -5.38 -8.90
CA ILE A 17 -3.43 -5.43 -9.00
C ILE A 17 -3.85 -6.40 -10.10
N ASP A 18 -3.28 -6.29 -11.28
CA ASP A 18 -3.60 -7.12 -12.44
C ASP A 18 -3.17 -8.58 -12.22
N ALA A 19 -1.93 -8.81 -11.77
CA ALA A 19 -1.38 -10.15 -11.59
C ALA A 19 -2.14 -10.99 -10.56
N TYR A 20 -2.64 -10.37 -9.51
CA TYR A 20 -3.36 -11.06 -8.42
C TYR A 20 -4.89 -10.89 -8.51
N GLY A 21 -5.41 -10.22 -9.55
CA GLY A 21 -6.85 -10.01 -9.73
C GLY A 21 -7.48 -9.26 -8.55
N ILE A 22 -6.83 -8.19 -8.10
CA ILE A 22 -7.31 -7.36 -6.99
C ILE A 22 -8.44 -6.45 -7.50
N THR A 23 -9.57 -6.45 -6.80
CA THR A 23 -10.71 -5.58 -7.12
C THR A 23 -10.55 -4.23 -6.42
N ILE A 24 -10.82 -3.15 -7.12
CA ILE A 24 -10.81 -1.78 -6.59
C ILE A 24 -12.26 -1.25 -6.54
N PRO A 25 -12.69 -0.61 -5.44
CA PRO A 25 -11.95 -0.41 -4.19
C PRO A 25 -11.65 -1.71 -3.44
N ILE A 26 -10.63 -1.68 -2.58
CA ILE A 26 -10.27 -2.82 -1.73
C ILE A 26 -11.17 -2.81 -0.49
N ASP A 27 -12.17 -3.69 -0.45
CA ASP A 27 -13.06 -3.82 0.70
C ASP A 27 -12.42 -4.56 1.87
N ASN A 28 -11.55 -5.53 1.58
CA ASN A 28 -10.88 -6.36 2.58
C ASN A 28 -9.42 -6.58 2.20
N ILE A 29 -8.52 -5.94 2.94
CA ILE A 29 -7.08 -6.05 2.70
C ILE A 29 -6.52 -7.46 3.02
N GLU A 30 -7.17 -8.22 3.89
CA GLU A 30 -6.75 -9.61 4.20
C GLU A 30 -6.89 -10.52 2.99
N ASP A 31 -7.95 -10.32 2.19
CA ASP A 31 -8.15 -11.11 0.97
C ASP A 31 -7.07 -10.80 -0.08
N VAL A 32 -6.59 -9.54 -0.12
CA VAL A 32 -5.45 -9.16 -0.97
C VAL A 32 -4.19 -9.90 -0.54
N VAL A 33 -3.87 -9.91 0.75
CA VAL A 33 -2.71 -10.61 1.29
C VAL A 33 -2.76 -12.10 1.00
N LYS A 34 -3.92 -12.74 1.19
CA LYS A 34 -4.14 -14.17 0.86
C LYS A 34 -3.96 -14.46 -0.63
N LYS A 35 -4.48 -13.61 -1.52
CA LYS A 35 -4.29 -13.76 -2.98
C LYS A 35 -2.82 -13.68 -3.40
N ILE A 36 -2.02 -12.84 -2.72
CA ILE A 36 -0.58 -12.71 -2.97
C ILE A 36 0.20 -13.92 -2.43
N GLY A 37 -0.33 -14.64 -1.43
CA GLY A 37 0.31 -15.81 -0.82
C GLY A 37 0.83 -15.55 0.60
N GLY A 38 0.30 -14.53 1.27
CA GLY A 38 0.65 -14.19 2.65
C GLY A 38 -0.46 -14.41 3.66
N GLU A 39 -0.13 -14.12 4.91
CA GLU A 39 -1.05 -14.09 6.04
C GLU A 39 -0.86 -12.82 6.88
N ILE A 40 -1.93 -12.39 7.55
CA ILE A 40 -1.89 -11.34 8.56
C ILE A 40 -1.98 -11.97 9.94
N VAL A 41 -1.09 -11.56 10.84
CA VAL A 41 -1.05 -11.97 12.24
C VAL A 41 -1.21 -10.74 13.13
N GLU A 42 -2.22 -10.74 13.97
CA GLU A 42 -2.43 -9.67 14.94
C GLU A 42 -1.68 -9.97 16.24
N LYS A 43 -0.88 -9.01 16.74
CA LYS A 43 -0.16 -9.09 18.01
C LYS A 43 -0.33 -7.81 18.81
N ALA A 44 -0.80 -7.95 20.05
CA ALA A 44 -1.03 -6.82 20.96
C ALA A 44 0.26 -6.23 21.56
N ASP A 45 1.36 -6.98 21.55
CA ASP A 45 2.68 -6.63 22.11
C ASP A 45 3.68 -6.16 21.03
N LEU A 46 3.20 -5.70 19.88
CA LEU A 46 4.04 -4.96 18.95
C LEU A 46 4.59 -3.72 19.65
N ASP A 47 5.92 -3.57 19.55
CA ASP A 47 6.59 -2.38 20.06
C ASP A 47 5.85 -1.13 19.55
N ASP A 48 5.44 -0.22 20.45
CA ASP A 48 4.63 0.98 20.12
C ASP A 48 5.21 1.88 19.02
N LEU A 49 6.45 1.61 18.62
CA LEU A 49 7.16 2.28 17.53
C LEU A 49 6.76 1.79 16.12
N TYR A 50 6.01 0.66 16.02
CA TYR A 50 5.75 0.04 14.72
C TYR A 50 4.27 -0.30 14.55
N ASP A 51 3.68 0.23 13.47
CA ASP A 51 2.29 -0.07 13.08
C ASP A 51 2.15 -1.46 12.45
N GLY A 52 3.23 -1.97 11.82
CA GLY A 52 3.31 -3.28 11.18
C GLY A 52 4.75 -3.73 10.94
N THR A 53 4.91 -5.00 10.61
CA THR A 53 6.18 -5.59 10.15
C THR A 53 5.91 -6.72 9.17
N ILE A 54 6.81 -6.93 8.20
CA ILE A 54 6.73 -8.04 7.26
C ILE A 54 7.94 -8.96 7.38
N ARG A 55 7.71 -10.27 7.17
CA ARG A 55 8.76 -11.28 7.15
C ARG A 55 8.50 -12.33 6.07
N LYS A 56 9.56 -12.88 5.52
CA LYS A 56 9.52 -14.09 4.73
C LYS A 56 9.23 -15.30 5.62
N VAL A 57 8.33 -16.18 5.19
CA VAL A 57 8.04 -17.46 5.87
C VAL A 57 8.75 -18.59 5.12
N ASP A 58 8.57 -18.67 3.81
CA ASP A 58 9.26 -19.61 2.93
C ASP A 58 9.49 -19.00 1.52
N GLN A 59 9.79 -19.81 0.51
CA GLN A 59 10.06 -19.30 -0.84
C GLN A 59 8.83 -18.73 -1.54
N SER A 60 7.62 -19.10 -1.11
CA SER A 60 6.36 -18.72 -1.74
C SER A 60 5.43 -17.93 -0.83
N SER A 61 5.80 -17.73 0.46
CA SER A 61 4.91 -17.13 1.44
C SER A 61 5.61 -16.14 2.37
N PHE A 62 4.81 -15.23 2.91
CA PHE A 62 5.21 -14.18 3.85
C PHE A 62 4.14 -13.98 4.93
N SER A 63 4.50 -13.31 6.00
CA SER A 63 3.60 -12.95 7.09
C SER A 63 3.73 -11.47 7.43
N ILE A 64 2.61 -10.79 7.54
CA ILE A 64 2.53 -9.40 8.00
C ILE A 64 1.97 -9.41 9.42
N VAL A 65 2.70 -8.81 10.36
CA VAL A 65 2.28 -8.68 11.76
C VAL A 65 1.84 -7.23 11.99
N ILE A 66 0.63 -7.05 12.52
CA ILE A 66 0.05 -5.74 12.81
C ILE A 66 -0.52 -5.68 14.23
N SER A 67 -0.74 -4.46 14.73
CA SER A 67 -1.46 -4.23 15.98
C SER A 67 -2.97 -4.45 15.77
N PRO A 68 -3.68 -5.16 16.67
CA PRO A 68 -5.14 -5.33 16.60
C PRO A 68 -5.92 -4.06 16.96
N PHE A 69 -5.25 -3.01 17.43
CA PHE A 69 -5.90 -1.77 17.91
C PHE A 69 -6.02 -0.69 16.82
N GLN A 70 -5.74 -1.03 15.57
CA GLN A 70 -5.87 -0.11 14.44
C GLN A 70 -7.32 -0.05 13.92
N SER A 71 -7.77 1.14 13.47
CA SER A 71 -9.00 1.25 12.68
C SER A 71 -8.84 0.54 11.33
N GLU A 72 -9.94 0.12 10.69
CA GLU A 72 -9.89 -0.60 9.42
C GLU A 72 -9.11 0.15 8.33
N GLY A 73 -9.34 1.46 8.16
CA GLY A 73 -8.59 2.26 7.18
C GLY A 73 -7.10 2.37 7.51
N ARG A 74 -6.72 2.40 8.80
CA ARG A 74 -5.31 2.38 9.21
C ARG A 74 -4.69 1.01 8.98
N LYS A 75 -5.42 -0.07 9.31
CA LYS A 75 -5.01 -1.46 9.04
C LYS A 75 -4.74 -1.66 7.54
N ALA A 76 -5.67 -1.23 6.69
CA ALA A 76 -5.50 -1.35 5.23
C ALA A 76 -4.25 -0.62 4.74
N PHE A 77 -4.01 0.62 5.22
CA PHE A 77 -2.82 1.38 4.84
C PHE A 77 -1.52 0.74 5.37
N THR A 78 -1.51 0.28 6.63
CA THR A 78 -0.36 -0.40 7.23
C THR A 78 -0.01 -1.66 6.44
N VAL A 79 -0.99 -2.50 6.14
CA VAL A 79 -0.78 -3.73 5.36
C VAL A 79 -0.28 -3.41 3.95
N ALA A 80 -0.89 -2.44 3.28
CA ALA A 80 -0.45 -2.00 1.94
C ALA A 80 0.98 -1.42 1.95
N HIS A 81 1.38 -0.74 3.03
CA HIS A 81 2.75 -0.26 3.25
C HIS A 81 3.75 -1.43 3.38
N GLU A 82 3.41 -2.46 4.16
CA GLU A 82 4.24 -3.66 4.29
C GLU A 82 4.35 -4.43 2.95
N LEU A 83 3.27 -4.46 2.15
CA LEU A 83 3.33 -4.97 0.77
C LEU A 83 4.27 -4.13 -0.12
N GLY A 84 4.35 -2.82 0.12
CA GLY A 84 5.35 -1.96 -0.52
C GLY A 84 6.78 -2.42 -0.22
N HIS A 85 7.11 -2.74 1.03
CA HIS A 85 8.39 -3.33 1.38
C HIS A 85 8.60 -4.69 0.72
N LEU A 86 7.56 -5.53 0.67
CA LEU A 86 7.62 -6.85 0.06
C LEU A 86 8.07 -6.80 -1.40
N PHE A 87 7.44 -5.96 -2.21
CA PHE A 87 7.69 -5.89 -3.64
C PHE A 87 8.93 -5.05 -4.00
N LEU A 88 9.09 -3.88 -3.35
CA LEU A 88 10.14 -2.93 -3.70
C LEU A 88 11.51 -3.27 -3.07
N HIS A 89 11.51 -3.82 -1.85
CA HIS A 89 12.74 -3.95 -1.06
C HIS A 89 13.12 -5.38 -0.74
N MET A 90 12.16 -6.32 -0.74
CA MET A 90 12.43 -7.74 -0.49
C MET A 90 12.47 -8.56 -1.78
N GLY A 91 11.89 -8.05 -2.89
CA GLY A 91 11.98 -8.68 -4.21
C GLY A 91 10.94 -9.78 -4.47
N PHE A 92 9.92 -9.94 -3.62
CA PHE A 92 8.88 -10.95 -3.83
C PHE A 92 8.18 -10.78 -5.18
N GLY A 93 8.24 -11.83 -6.02
CA GLY A 93 7.62 -11.81 -7.34
C GLY A 93 8.27 -10.86 -8.37
N VAL A 94 9.26 -10.04 -7.96
CA VAL A 94 9.91 -9.02 -8.80
C VAL A 94 11.37 -9.38 -9.06
N ASP A 95 12.12 -9.77 -8.03
CA ASP A 95 13.53 -10.15 -8.09
C ASP A 95 13.74 -11.45 -7.31
N PRO A 96 13.74 -12.62 -8.00
CA PRO A 96 13.90 -13.91 -7.35
C PRO A 96 15.23 -14.08 -6.61
N ASP A 97 16.30 -13.43 -7.08
CA ASP A 97 17.62 -13.50 -6.43
C ASP A 97 17.61 -12.69 -5.13
N LEU A 98 17.00 -11.52 -5.14
CA LEU A 98 16.83 -10.71 -3.94
C LEU A 98 15.93 -11.42 -2.93
N TRP A 99 14.79 -11.96 -3.38
CA TRP A 99 13.86 -12.70 -2.52
C TRP A 99 14.51 -13.94 -1.90
N SER A 100 15.30 -14.71 -2.68
CA SER A 100 15.98 -15.90 -2.18
C SER A 100 16.96 -15.61 -1.03
N ARG A 101 17.58 -14.43 -1.04
CA ARG A 101 18.55 -13.98 -0.02
C ARG A 101 17.87 -13.44 1.25
N GLN A 102 16.54 -13.18 1.21
CA GLN A 102 15.82 -12.82 2.44
C GLN A 102 15.84 -14.03 3.36
N ASN A 103 16.40 -13.84 4.55
CA ASN A 103 16.33 -14.82 5.63
C ASN A 103 15.03 -14.62 6.42
N ASP A 104 14.70 -15.50 7.38
CA ASP A 104 13.59 -15.37 8.34
C ASP A 104 13.64 -14.07 9.19
N THR A 105 14.41 -13.11 8.73
CA THR A 105 14.62 -11.84 9.41
C THR A 105 13.38 -10.99 9.18
N ILE A 106 12.75 -10.58 10.28
CA ILE A 106 11.79 -9.49 10.26
C ILE A 106 12.43 -8.34 9.50
N TYR A 107 11.83 -7.90 8.39
CA TYR A 107 12.20 -6.65 7.75
C TYR A 107 11.81 -5.55 8.74
N ARG A 108 12.72 -5.30 9.68
CA ARG A 108 12.55 -4.20 10.63
C ARG A 108 12.79 -2.91 9.87
N ARG A 109 12.08 -1.86 10.23
CA ARG A 109 12.24 -0.48 9.78
C ARG A 109 13.64 0.10 10.08
N PHE A 110 14.66 -0.54 9.54
CA PHE A 110 15.97 0.08 9.34
C PHE A 110 16.06 0.66 7.92
N GLY A 111 14.91 0.74 7.23
CA GLY A 111 14.77 1.39 5.95
C GLY A 111 15.26 2.83 6.06
N THR A 112 16.01 3.28 5.07
CA THR A 112 16.30 4.70 4.90
C THR A 112 14.97 5.45 4.82
N SER A 113 14.94 6.73 5.15
CA SER A 113 13.76 7.57 4.97
C SER A 113 13.18 7.46 3.55
N GLU A 114 14.01 7.16 2.55
CA GLU A 114 13.59 6.97 1.17
C GLU A 114 12.80 5.68 0.95
N GLN A 115 13.20 4.55 1.54
CA GLN A 115 12.46 3.29 1.46
C GLN A 115 11.07 3.40 2.11
N GLU A 116 10.98 4.10 3.24
CA GLU A 116 9.69 4.37 3.89
C GLU A 116 8.77 5.23 2.99
N TYR A 117 9.34 6.25 2.32
CA TYR A 117 8.58 7.04 1.35
C TYR A 117 8.11 6.19 0.16
N GLN A 118 8.95 5.32 -0.37
CA GLN A 118 8.59 4.41 -1.46
C GLN A 118 7.47 3.44 -1.06
N ALA A 119 7.55 2.87 0.15
CA ALA A 119 6.51 1.98 0.68
C ALA A 119 5.17 2.73 0.89
N ASN A 120 5.21 3.98 1.37
CA ASN A 120 4.02 4.83 1.49
C ASN A 120 3.39 5.14 0.13
N GLU A 121 4.21 5.43 -0.88
CA GLU A 121 3.73 5.68 -2.25
C GLU A 121 3.12 4.42 -2.87
N PHE A 122 3.74 3.26 -2.67
CA PHE A 122 3.17 1.99 -3.11
C PHE A 122 1.82 1.72 -2.43
N ALA A 123 1.72 1.93 -1.12
CA ALA A 123 0.47 1.80 -0.40
C ALA A 123 -0.63 2.70 -0.97
N ALA A 124 -0.30 3.97 -1.21
CA ALA A 124 -1.23 4.91 -1.81
C ALA A 124 -1.64 4.52 -3.25
N ALA A 125 -0.70 4.00 -4.05
CA ALA A 125 -0.95 3.54 -5.41
C ALA A 125 -1.80 2.26 -5.45
N LEU A 126 -1.56 1.32 -4.54
CA LEU A 126 -2.32 0.07 -4.43
C LEU A 126 -3.77 0.32 -3.98
N LEU A 127 -3.97 1.17 -2.95
CA LEU A 127 -5.29 1.47 -2.42
C LEU A 127 -6.09 2.42 -3.31
N MET A 128 -5.40 3.33 -4.01
CA MET A 128 -5.98 4.38 -4.85
C MET A 128 -5.27 4.45 -6.20
N PRO A 129 -5.46 3.46 -7.10
CA PRO A 129 -4.82 3.47 -8.41
C PRO A 129 -5.18 4.73 -9.19
N GLN A 130 -4.23 5.22 -9.99
CA GLN A 130 -4.35 6.54 -10.66
C GLN A 130 -5.62 6.67 -11.50
N LYS A 131 -5.97 5.64 -12.26
CA LYS A 131 -7.11 5.65 -13.17
C LYS A 131 -8.43 5.73 -12.42
N GLU A 132 -8.61 4.91 -11.39
CA GLU A 132 -9.79 4.91 -10.53
C GLU A 132 -9.89 6.19 -9.72
N TYR A 133 -8.76 6.69 -9.21
CA TYR A 133 -8.71 7.97 -8.50
C TYR A 133 -9.16 9.13 -9.39
N LEU A 134 -8.71 9.20 -10.64
CA LEU A 134 -9.15 10.22 -11.60
C LEU A 134 -10.64 10.11 -11.89
N SER A 135 -11.17 8.89 -12.04
CA SER A 135 -12.60 8.65 -12.25
C SER A 135 -13.43 9.19 -11.09
N GLU A 136 -13.05 8.88 -9.85
CA GLU A 136 -13.75 9.38 -8.67
C GLU A 136 -13.60 10.89 -8.48
N LEU A 137 -12.43 11.46 -8.80
CA LEU A 137 -12.22 12.90 -8.76
C LEU A 137 -13.16 13.64 -9.72
N LEU A 138 -13.30 13.13 -10.94
CA LEU A 138 -14.22 13.73 -11.95
C LEU A 138 -15.68 13.58 -11.54
N ARG A 139 -16.06 12.47 -10.92
CA ARG A 139 -17.43 12.21 -10.41
C ARG A 139 -17.81 13.14 -9.27
N ASN A 140 -16.84 13.47 -8.42
CA ASN A 140 -17.04 14.26 -7.20
C ASN A 140 -16.59 15.73 -7.35
N LYS A 141 -16.43 16.19 -8.59
CA LYS A 141 -16.14 17.58 -8.91
C LYS A 141 -17.44 18.38 -9.05
N THR A 142 -17.53 19.48 -8.33
CA THR A 142 -18.66 20.40 -8.38
C THR A 142 -18.57 21.36 -9.56
N ASP A 143 -19.69 22.04 -9.92
CA ASP A 143 -19.74 22.98 -11.05
C ASP A 143 -18.81 24.18 -10.87
N ASP A 144 -18.49 24.58 -9.64
CA ASP A 144 -17.51 25.63 -9.32
C ASP A 144 -16.06 25.12 -9.29
N GLY A 145 -15.83 23.86 -9.68
CA GLY A 145 -14.51 23.27 -9.85
C GLY A 145 -13.88 22.71 -8.56
N LYS A 146 -14.59 22.74 -7.43
CA LYS A 146 -14.13 22.12 -6.19
C LYS A 146 -14.31 20.61 -6.24
N VAL A 147 -13.50 19.91 -5.46
CA VAL A 147 -13.54 18.43 -5.33
C VAL A 147 -13.93 18.07 -3.92
N CYS A 148 -14.90 17.18 -3.77
CA CYS A 148 -15.30 16.64 -2.48
C CYS A 148 -14.36 15.47 -2.10
N ILE A 149 -13.30 15.76 -1.33
CA ILE A 149 -12.29 14.76 -0.94
C ILE A 149 -12.87 13.68 -0.05
N SER A 150 -13.87 13.98 0.79
CA SER A 150 -14.51 12.98 1.66
C SER A 150 -15.17 11.86 0.85
N GLU A 151 -15.86 12.18 -0.25
CA GLU A 151 -16.49 11.17 -1.10
C GLU A 151 -15.46 10.23 -1.76
N ILE A 152 -14.31 10.80 -2.16
CA ILE A 152 -13.19 10.01 -2.71
C ILE A 152 -12.60 9.11 -1.61
N ALA A 153 -12.39 9.65 -0.42
CA ALA A 153 -11.87 8.91 0.72
C ALA A 153 -12.79 7.76 1.13
N ASP A 154 -14.09 8.02 1.18
CA ASP A 154 -15.12 7.03 1.49
C ASP A 154 -15.16 5.91 0.45
N TYR A 155 -15.07 6.25 -0.84
CA TYR A 155 -15.02 5.26 -1.93
C TYR A 155 -13.84 4.28 -1.80
N PHE A 156 -12.64 4.79 -1.46
CA PHE A 156 -11.44 3.97 -1.31
C PHE A 156 -11.21 3.44 0.10
N HIS A 157 -12.10 3.70 1.04
CA HIS A 157 -11.99 3.31 2.46
C HIS A 157 -10.70 3.81 3.13
N VAL A 158 -10.28 5.02 2.77
CA VAL A 158 -9.07 5.67 3.30
C VAL A 158 -9.40 6.96 4.05
N SER A 159 -8.40 7.55 4.74
CA SER A 159 -8.59 8.85 5.37
C SER A 159 -8.66 9.99 4.33
N ASN A 160 -9.36 11.09 4.68
CA ASN A 160 -9.38 12.32 3.87
C ASN A 160 -7.95 12.84 3.59
N ALA A 161 -7.05 12.71 4.57
CA ALA A 161 -5.66 13.09 4.42
C ALA A 161 -4.94 12.22 3.37
N SER A 162 -5.17 10.91 3.38
CA SER A 162 -4.60 9.99 2.38
C SER A 162 -5.12 10.29 0.98
N ALA A 163 -6.43 10.47 0.82
CA ALA A 163 -7.03 10.82 -0.46
C ALA A 163 -6.53 12.18 -1.00
N GLY A 164 -6.46 13.20 -0.14
CA GLY A 164 -5.95 14.51 -0.51
C GLY A 164 -4.46 14.48 -0.90
N ASN A 165 -3.63 13.76 -0.15
CA ASN A 165 -2.21 13.59 -0.45
C ASN A 165 -2.01 12.85 -1.78
N ARG A 166 -2.78 11.80 -2.06
CA ARG A 166 -2.73 11.08 -3.34
C ARG A 166 -3.08 12.01 -4.51
N GLY A 167 -4.12 12.81 -4.39
CA GLY A 167 -4.51 13.76 -5.42
C GLY A 167 -3.45 14.83 -5.70
N LYS A 168 -2.78 15.34 -4.66
CA LYS A 168 -1.65 16.25 -4.79
C LYS A 168 -0.45 15.58 -5.45
N PHE A 169 -0.16 14.37 -5.04
CA PHE A 169 0.91 13.56 -5.61
C PHE A 169 0.72 13.30 -7.11
N LEU A 170 -0.50 12.97 -7.52
CA LEU A 170 -0.87 12.78 -8.93
C LEU A 170 -0.96 14.10 -9.71
N GLY A 171 -0.82 15.26 -9.07
CA GLY A 171 -0.93 16.55 -9.70
C GLY A 171 -2.37 16.99 -10.06
N TYR A 172 -3.37 16.32 -9.48
CA TYR A 172 -4.78 16.64 -9.72
C TYR A 172 -5.33 17.67 -8.71
N LEU A 173 -4.67 17.82 -7.57
CA LEU A 173 -4.99 18.78 -6.52
C LEU A 173 -3.79 19.70 -6.24
N ILE A 174 -4.07 20.92 -5.76
CA ILE A 174 -3.09 21.94 -5.40
C ILE A 174 -2.71 21.79 -3.91
#